data_8779a450f48cf742e02cc1946866111f
#
_entry.id   8779a450f48cf742e02cc1946866111f
#
_cell.length_a   1.000
_cell.length_b   1.000
_cell.length_c   1.000
_cell.angle_alpha   90.00
_cell.angle_beta   90.00
_cell.angle_gamma   90.00
#
_symmetry.space_group_name_H-M   'P 1'
#
loop_
_entity.id
_entity.type
_entity.pdbx_description
1 polymer ?
#
loop_
_entity_poly.entity_id
_entity_poly.type
_entity_poly.pdbx_seq_one_letter_code
_entity_poly.pdbx_strand_id
1 'polypeptide(L)'
;MDFPQRSHRPITHYILEFAAVLLGISASLYAENVQELQRNERIKNQSLTRIQHNIAQDIADMEINIGSHQDANVSCNWVLANKHNLASVNPDSLGMHCVHCVQAETMFIDNQEEYRTLQNSGLIELIRSDSLVQALQSKYAQHDALIKGLESFIGEQCDMGMPVIYNPVSYTHLTLPTKA
;
A
#
# COMPACT_ATOMS: atom_id res chain seq x y z
N MET A 1 75.73 31.86 26.80
CA MET A 1 74.42 31.16 26.84
C MET A 1 73.41 32.13 26.39
N ASP A 2 73.03 32.10 25.10
CA ASP A 2 71.97 32.96 24.54
C ASP A 2 70.63 32.28 24.74
N PHE A 3 69.80 32.88 25.54
CA PHE A 3 68.38 32.46 25.68
C PHE A 3 67.60 32.93 24.44
N PRO A 4 66.82 32.06 23.77
CA PRO A 4 66.02 32.47 22.64
C PRO A 4 64.97 33.47 23.11
N GLN A 5 64.93 34.66 22.54
CA GLN A 5 63.87 35.67 22.75
C GLN A 5 62.56 35.11 22.29
N ARG A 6 61.64 34.89 23.21
CA ARG A 6 60.20 34.58 22.87
C ARG A 6 59.61 35.79 22.16
N SER A 7 59.48 35.68 20.87
CA SER A 7 58.69 36.63 20.06
C SER A 7 57.25 36.60 20.54
N HIS A 8 56.81 37.63 21.24
CA HIS A 8 55.39 37.82 21.58
C HIS A 8 54.63 38.17 20.29
N ARG A 9 53.90 37.20 19.73
CA ARG A 9 53.01 37.48 18.62
C ARG A 9 51.94 38.47 19.07
N PRO A 10 51.60 39.52 18.29
CA PRO A 10 50.61 40.49 18.67
C PRO A 10 49.22 39.82 18.79
N ILE A 11 48.39 40.29 19.73
CA ILE A 11 47.05 39.76 20.02
C ILE A 11 46.17 39.70 18.74
N THR A 12 46.39 40.61 17.79
CA THR A 12 45.73 40.65 16.49
C THR A 12 45.92 39.38 15.67
N HIS A 13 47.09 38.72 15.82
CA HIS A 13 47.36 37.45 15.11
C HIS A 13 46.46 36.31 15.63
N TYR A 14 46.28 36.22 16.94
CA TYR A 14 45.39 35.20 17.55
C TYR A 14 43.92 35.46 17.23
N ILE A 15 43.50 36.73 17.13
CA ILE A 15 42.14 37.09 16.71
C ILE A 15 41.91 36.66 15.24
N LEU A 16 42.87 36.90 14.36
CA LEU A 16 42.78 36.48 12.95
C LEU A 16 42.77 34.96 12.80
N GLU A 17 43.62 34.25 13.56
CA GLU A 17 43.60 32.76 13.56
C GLU A 17 42.24 32.24 14.05
N PHE A 18 41.72 32.79 15.14
CA PHE A 18 40.40 32.41 15.66
C PHE A 18 39.26 32.69 14.64
N ALA A 19 39.27 33.88 14.03
CA ALA A 19 38.29 34.24 13.01
C ALA A 19 38.36 33.32 11.78
N ALA A 20 39.57 32.96 11.32
CA ALA A 20 39.75 32.04 10.22
C ALA A 20 39.19 30.63 10.53
N VAL A 21 39.46 30.13 11.74
CA VAL A 21 38.93 28.82 12.18
C VAL A 21 37.38 28.88 12.26
N LEU A 22 36.84 29.94 12.86
CA LEU A 22 35.38 30.12 12.97
C LEU A 22 34.71 30.18 11.60
N LEU A 23 35.28 30.92 10.65
CA LEU A 23 34.78 31.00 9.28
C LEU A 23 34.89 29.63 8.58
N GLY A 24 35.98 28.89 8.78
CA GLY A 24 36.12 27.55 8.22
C GLY A 24 35.06 26.57 8.72
N ILE A 25 34.80 26.55 10.03
CA ILE A 25 33.76 25.72 10.64
C ILE A 25 32.39 26.14 10.12
N SER A 26 32.07 27.44 10.11
CA SER A 26 30.78 27.93 9.64
C SER A 26 30.53 27.62 8.16
N ALA A 27 31.53 27.74 7.31
CA ALA A 27 31.47 27.40 5.90
C ALA A 27 31.24 25.88 5.70
N SER A 28 31.93 25.05 6.50
CA SER A 28 31.76 23.58 6.47
C SER A 28 30.33 23.17 6.86
N LEU A 29 29.83 23.71 7.98
CA LEU A 29 28.45 23.46 8.43
C LEU A 29 27.41 23.93 7.41
N TYR A 30 27.63 25.06 6.79
CA TYR A 30 26.75 25.55 5.73
C TYR A 30 26.73 24.63 4.52
N ALA A 31 27.92 24.20 4.07
CA ALA A 31 28.04 23.28 2.95
C ALA A 31 27.35 21.92 3.24
N GLU A 32 27.53 21.40 4.45
CA GLU A 32 26.88 20.16 4.90
C GLU A 32 25.34 20.30 4.89
N ASN A 33 24.81 21.39 5.45
CA ASN A 33 23.38 21.68 5.44
C ASN A 33 22.78 21.75 4.02
N VAL A 34 23.48 22.39 3.11
CA VAL A 34 23.05 22.48 1.69
C VAL A 34 23.04 21.09 1.03
N GLN A 35 24.08 20.28 1.29
CA GLN A 35 24.14 18.92 0.76
C GLN A 35 23.03 18.03 1.32
N GLU A 36 22.76 18.14 2.61
CA GLU A 36 21.68 17.40 3.27
C GLU A 36 20.30 17.76 2.70
N LEU A 37 20.02 19.04 2.55
CA LEU A 37 18.77 19.50 1.92
C LEU A 37 18.61 18.96 0.49
N GLN A 38 19.66 19.01 -0.33
CA GLN A 38 19.63 18.47 -1.69
C GLN A 38 19.43 16.95 -1.70
N ARG A 39 20.07 16.22 -0.78
CA ARG A 39 19.89 14.79 -0.62
C ARG A 39 18.45 14.45 -0.24
N ASN A 40 17.88 15.14 0.75
CA ASN A 40 16.54 14.93 1.25
C ASN A 40 15.48 15.22 0.16
N GLU A 41 15.64 16.32 -0.59
CA GLU A 41 14.79 16.63 -1.75
C GLU A 41 14.87 15.53 -2.82
N ARG A 42 16.03 14.98 -3.10
CA ARG A 42 16.19 13.89 -4.07
C ARG A 42 15.49 12.63 -3.60
N ILE A 43 15.69 12.22 -2.34
CA ILE A 43 15.05 11.03 -1.76
C ILE A 43 13.54 11.20 -1.78
N LYS A 44 13.02 12.33 -1.31
CA LYS A 44 11.58 12.64 -1.33
C LYS A 44 11.01 12.47 -2.74
N ASN A 45 11.64 13.07 -3.75
CA ASN A 45 11.13 13.03 -5.12
C ASN A 45 11.18 11.60 -5.70
N GLN A 46 12.20 10.81 -5.38
CA GLN A 46 12.28 9.40 -5.76
C GLN A 46 11.17 8.57 -5.09
N SER A 47 10.90 8.79 -3.81
CA SER A 47 9.82 8.12 -3.10
C SER A 47 8.45 8.50 -3.66
N LEU A 48 8.22 9.77 -3.97
CA LEU A 48 6.97 10.21 -4.61
C LEU A 48 6.75 9.55 -5.99
N THR A 49 7.81 9.41 -6.79
CA THR A 49 7.72 8.70 -8.08
C THR A 49 7.38 7.22 -7.88
N ARG A 50 7.96 6.56 -6.87
CA ARG A 50 7.63 5.17 -6.54
C ARG A 50 6.21 5.03 -6.01
N ILE A 51 5.75 5.94 -5.17
CA ILE A 51 4.37 6.00 -4.69
C ILE A 51 3.40 6.14 -5.87
N GLN A 52 3.70 7.00 -6.84
CA GLN A 52 2.88 7.15 -8.05
C GLN A 52 2.79 5.83 -8.83
N HIS A 53 3.91 5.13 -8.98
CA HIS A 53 3.93 3.82 -9.64
C HIS A 53 3.11 2.78 -8.86
N ASN A 54 3.28 2.71 -7.54
CA ASN A 54 2.54 1.81 -6.67
C ASN A 54 1.04 2.06 -6.74
N ILE A 55 0.61 3.32 -6.73
CA ILE A 55 -0.81 3.68 -6.89
C ILE A 55 -1.37 3.19 -8.23
N ALA A 56 -0.59 3.29 -9.30
CA ALA A 56 -1.04 2.77 -10.61
C ALA A 56 -1.20 1.24 -10.60
N GLN A 57 -0.34 0.52 -9.91
CA GLN A 57 -0.47 -0.92 -9.71
C GLN A 57 -1.68 -1.27 -8.83
N ASP A 58 -1.88 -0.53 -7.73
CA ASP A 58 -3.04 -0.69 -6.85
C ASP A 58 -4.36 -0.47 -7.59
N ILE A 59 -4.42 0.51 -8.49
CA ILE A 59 -5.61 0.75 -9.33
C ILE A 59 -5.88 -0.46 -10.24
N ALA A 60 -4.85 -0.98 -10.91
CA ALA A 60 -5.01 -2.14 -11.79
C ALA A 60 -5.48 -3.39 -11.03
N ASP A 61 -4.95 -3.63 -9.83
CA ASP A 61 -5.38 -4.74 -8.96
C ASP A 61 -6.83 -4.55 -8.50
N MET A 62 -7.21 -3.33 -8.12
CA MET A 62 -8.58 -3.00 -7.73
C MET A 62 -9.58 -3.21 -8.89
N GLU A 63 -9.20 -2.88 -10.12
CA GLU A 63 -10.06 -3.13 -11.30
C GLU A 63 -10.33 -4.63 -11.51
N ILE A 64 -9.32 -5.48 -11.30
CA ILE A 64 -9.47 -6.94 -11.35
C ILE A 64 -10.43 -7.42 -10.25
N ASN A 65 -10.25 -6.94 -9.03
CA ASN A 65 -11.10 -7.29 -7.89
C ASN A 65 -12.56 -6.87 -8.12
N ILE A 66 -12.78 -5.66 -8.62
CA ILE A 66 -14.12 -5.17 -8.99
C ILE A 66 -14.76 -6.07 -10.05
N GLY A 67 -14.00 -6.46 -11.08
CA GLY A 67 -14.46 -7.38 -12.12
C GLY A 67 -14.93 -8.72 -11.53
N SER A 68 -14.12 -9.32 -10.65
CA SER A 68 -14.47 -10.58 -9.97
C SER A 68 -15.76 -10.47 -9.14
N HIS A 69 -15.96 -9.38 -8.41
CA HIS A 69 -17.19 -9.15 -7.66
C HIS A 69 -18.40 -8.90 -8.57
N GLN A 70 -18.22 -8.25 -9.72
CA GLN A 70 -19.28 -8.07 -10.71
C GLN A 70 -19.72 -9.40 -11.30
N ASP A 71 -18.78 -10.29 -11.65
CA ASP A 71 -19.06 -11.63 -12.18
C ASP A 71 -19.78 -12.50 -11.13
N ALA A 72 -19.35 -12.42 -9.88
CA ALA A 72 -20.04 -13.09 -8.78
C ALA A 72 -21.46 -12.58 -8.61
N ASN A 73 -21.68 -11.27 -8.65
CA ASN A 73 -23.03 -10.67 -8.57
C ASN A 73 -23.94 -11.13 -9.71
N VAL A 74 -23.43 -11.22 -10.94
CA VAL A 74 -24.16 -11.81 -12.08
C VAL A 74 -24.56 -13.25 -11.79
N SER A 75 -23.64 -14.07 -11.27
CA SER A 75 -23.90 -15.47 -10.93
C SER A 75 -24.92 -15.61 -9.79
N CYS A 76 -24.83 -14.80 -8.73
CA CYS A 76 -25.79 -14.78 -7.65
C CYS A 76 -27.20 -14.41 -8.14
N ASN A 77 -27.32 -13.38 -8.98
CA ASN A 77 -28.58 -12.96 -9.55
C ASN A 77 -29.20 -14.04 -10.45
N TRP A 78 -28.36 -14.77 -11.19
CA TRP A 78 -28.83 -15.91 -12.00
C TRP A 78 -29.42 -17.03 -11.12
N VAL A 79 -28.72 -17.39 -10.01
CA VAL A 79 -29.21 -18.39 -9.04
C VAL A 79 -30.55 -17.95 -8.43
N LEU A 80 -30.61 -16.68 -7.99
CA LEU A 80 -31.85 -16.12 -7.40
C LEU A 80 -33.03 -16.12 -8.39
N ALA A 81 -32.81 -15.79 -9.66
CA ALA A 81 -33.84 -15.82 -10.70
C ALA A 81 -34.39 -17.23 -10.95
N ASN A 82 -33.55 -18.25 -10.81
CA ASN A 82 -33.90 -19.65 -11.04
C ASN A 82 -34.30 -20.41 -9.77
N LYS A 83 -34.30 -19.79 -8.59
CA LYS A 83 -34.50 -20.44 -7.28
C LYS A 83 -35.77 -21.32 -7.16
N HIS A 84 -36.84 -21.00 -7.91
CA HIS A 84 -38.10 -21.75 -7.88
C HIS A 84 -38.16 -22.87 -8.93
N ASN A 85 -37.15 -23.00 -9.79
CA ASN A 85 -37.14 -23.93 -10.90
C ASN A 85 -35.80 -24.66 -11.06
N LEU A 86 -35.05 -24.80 -9.97
CA LEU A 86 -33.70 -25.39 -9.98
C LEU A 86 -33.65 -26.81 -10.55
N ALA A 87 -34.76 -27.59 -10.37
CA ALA A 87 -34.82 -28.95 -10.87
C ALA A 87 -34.84 -29.05 -12.41
N SER A 88 -35.23 -27.99 -13.11
CA SER A 88 -35.29 -27.94 -14.60
C SER A 88 -34.04 -27.27 -15.21
N VAL A 89 -33.16 -26.72 -14.40
CA VAL A 89 -31.94 -26.08 -14.85
C VAL A 89 -30.86 -27.14 -15.05
N ASN A 90 -29.98 -26.91 -16.06
CA ASN A 90 -28.81 -27.79 -16.25
C ASN A 90 -27.97 -27.80 -14.98
N PRO A 91 -27.66 -29.00 -14.40
CA PRO A 91 -26.92 -29.13 -13.16
C PRO A 91 -25.52 -28.50 -13.22
N ASP A 92 -24.81 -28.59 -14.35
CA ASP A 92 -23.49 -28.02 -14.52
C ASP A 92 -23.51 -26.49 -14.48
N SER A 93 -24.52 -25.89 -15.15
CA SER A 93 -24.74 -24.43 -15.09
C SER A 93 -25.10 -23.98 -13.70
N LEU A 94 -25.94 -24.71 -12.99
CA LEU A 94 -26.30 -24.41 -11.61
C LEU A 94 -25.06 -24.48 -10.72
N GLY A 95 -24.28 -25.56 -10.80
CA GLY A 95 -23.05 -25.72 -10.03
C GLY A 95 -22.05 -24.60 -10.29
N MET A 96 -21.84 -24.24 -11.55
CA MET A 96 -20.94 -23.14 -11.92
C MET A 96 -21.39 -21.80 -11.31
N HIS A 97 -22.65 -21.43 -11.45
CA HIS A 97 -23.15 -20.17 -10.90
C HIS A 97 -23.18 -20.16 -9.37
N CYS A 98 -23.51 -21.28 -8.72
CA CYS A 98 -23.41 -21.40 -7.27
C CYS A 98 -21.99 -21.18 -6.77
N VAL A 99 -20.99 -21.85 -7.40
CA VAL A 99 -19.60 -21.70 -7.04
C VAL A 99 -19.12 -20.26 -7.25
N HIS A 100 -19.37 -19.67 -8.41
CA HIS A 100 -18.96 -18.29 -8.69
C HIS A 100 -19.64 -17.28 -7.74
N CYS A 101 -20.87 -17.53 -7.32
CA CYS A 101 -21.58 -16.67 -6.38
C CYS A 101 -20.92 -16.61 -4.99
N VAL A 102 -20.36 -17.73 -4.50
CA VAL A 102 -19.77 -17.80 -3.15
C VAL A 102 -18.25 -17.72 -3.12
N GLN A 103 -17.59 -17.87 -4.25
CA GLN A 103 -16.11 -17.77 -4.35
C GLN A 103 -15.65 -16.37 -4.78
N ALA A 104 -16.41 -15.34 -4.48
CA ALA A 104 -16.06 -13.94 -4.80
C ALA A 104 -15.07 -13.31 -3.83
N GLU A 105 -14.36 -14.13 -3.08
CA GLU A 105 -13.33 -13.62 -2.18
C GLU A 105 -12.12 -13.14 -2.98
N THR A 106 -11.81 -11.86 -2.86
CA THR A 106 -10.60 -11.25 -3.42
C THR A 106 -9.84 -10.57 -2.30
N MET A 107 -8.54 -10.43 -2.47
CA MET A 107 -7.69 -9.73 -1.51
C MET A 107 -6.98 -8.58 -2.21
N PHE A 108 -7.17 -7.37 -1.71
CA PHE A 108 -6.42 -6.21 -2.15
C PHE A 108 -5.18 -6.01 -1.27
N ILE A 109 -4.00 -5.97 -1.89
CA ILE A 109 -2.73 -5.75 -1.20
C ILE A 109 -2.20 -4.37 -1.58
N ASP A 110 -2.38 -3.40 -0.69
CA ASP A 110 -1.91 -2.03 -0.86
C ASP A 110 -0.39 -1.91 -0.71
N ASN A 111 0.26 -1.24 -1.66
CA ASN A 111 1.70 -0.97 -1.65
C ASN A 111 2.04 0.23 -0.76
N GLN A 112 2.17 0.01 0.56
CA GLN A 112 2.36 1.06 1.55
C GLN A 112 3.82 1.39 1.89
N GLU A 113 4.79 0.58 1.49
CA GLU A 113 6.17 0.62 1.99
C GLU A 113 6.86 1.98 1.75
N GLU A 114 6.71 2.53 0.54
CA GLU A 114 7.32 3.83 0.20
C GLU A 114 6.68 4.99 0.97
N TYR A 115 5.36 4.95 1.16
CA TYR A 115 4.68 5.96 1.98
C TYR A 115 5.13 5.90 3.43
N ARG A 116 5.23 4.71 4.01
CA ARG A 116 5.75 4.51 5.38
C ARG A 116 7.19 4.96 5.52
N THR A 117 8.01 4.68 4.52
CA THR A 117 9.41 5.14 4.49
C THR A 117 9.48 6.66 4.47
N LEU A 118 8.67 7.32 3.63
CA LEU A 118 8.59 8.77 3.54
C LEU A 118 8.10 9.40 4.86
N GLN A 119 7.11 8.78 5.51
CA GLN A 119 6.58 9.21 6.79
C GLN A 119 7.59 9.04 7.93
N ASN A 120 8.19 7.84 8.05
CA ASN A 120 9.11 7.51 9.14
C ASN A 120 10.43 8.29 9.07
N SER A 121 10.86 8.70 7.88
CA SER A 121 12.05 9.54 7.68
C SER A 121 11.79 11.03 7.92
N GLY A 122 10.54 11.46 8.15
CA GLY A 122 10.15 12.87 8.25
C GLY A 122 10.16 13.63 6.93
N LEU A 123 10.51 12.96 5.81
CA LEU A 123 10.58 13.59 4.48
C LEU A 123 9.20 14.00 3.94
N ILE A 124 8.12 13.49 4.53
CA ILE A 124 6.75 13.90 4.19
C ILE A 124 6.53 15.40 4.45
N GLU A 125 7.21 15.97 5.45
CA GLU A 125 7.15 17.40 5.78
C GLU A 125 7.76 18.30 4.70
N LEU A 126 8.62 17.75 3.84
CA LEU A 126 9.19 18.47 2.70
C LEU A 126 8.24 18.54 1.49
N ILE A 127 7.09 17.91 1.55
CA ILE A 127 6.05 18.01 0.51
C ILE A 127 5.32 19.32 0.71
N ARG A 128 5.46 20.23 -0.26
CA ARG A 128 4.87 21.58 -0.19
C ARG A 128 3.35 21.62 -0.40
N SER A 129 2.79 20.55 -0.93
CA SER A 129 1.35 20.45 -1.24
C SER A 129 0.62 19.77 -0.10
N ASP A 130 -0.08 20.53 0.73
CA ASP A 130 -0.91 20.01 1.81
C ASP A 130 -2.01 19.07 1.30
N SER A 131 -2.58 19.37 0.13
CA SER A 131 -3.59 18.52 -0.50
C SER A 131 -3.04 17.17 -0.90
N LEU A 132 -1.79 17.09 -1.38
CA LEU A 132 -1.14 15.81 -1.67
C LEU A 132 -0.87 15.02 -0.40
N VAL A 133 -0.38 15.67 0.66
CA VAL A 133 -0.15 15.02 1.97
C VAL A 133 -1.47 14.45 2.51
N GLN A 134 -2.54 15.23 2.50
CA GLN A 134 -3.87 14.78 2.94
C GLN A 134 -4.40 13.61 2.09
N ALA A 135 -4.24 13.65 0.77
CA ALA A 135 -4.66 12.57 -0.11
C ALA A 135 -3.90 11.27 0.17
N LEU A 136 -2.57 11.34 0.39
CA LEU A 136 -1.75 10.20 0.78
C LEU A 136 -2.16 9.62 2.13
N GLN A 137 -2.38 10.49 3.13
CA GLN A 137 -2.85 10.08 4.45
C GLN A 137 -4.23 9.41 4.38
N SER A 138 -5.16 9.98 3.62
CA SER A 138 -6.49 9.40 3.41
C SER A 138 -6.41 8.03 2.76
N LYS A 139 -5.61 7.88 1.68
CA LYS A 139 -5.43 6.59 1.01
C LYS A 139 -4.87 5.54 1.97
N TYR A 140 -3.75 5.82 2.62
CA TYR A 140 -3.01 4.81 3.34
C TYR A 140 -3.45 4.58 4.80
N ALA A 141 -4.23 5.47 5.39
CA ALA A 141 -4.73 5.31 6.76
C ALA A 141 -6.23 5.01 6.82
N GLN A 142 -7.05 5.67 5.99
CA GLN A 142 -8.51 5.56 6.07
C GLN A 142 -9.06 4.52 5.10
N HIS A 143 -8.68 4.59 3.81
CA HIS A 143 -9.20 3.69 2.79
C HIS A 143 -8.70 2.26 2.96
N ASP A 144 -7.44 2.06 3.33
CA ASP A 144 -6.89 0.73 3.61
C ASP A 144 -7.67 0.01 4.71
N ALA A 145 -7.99 0.71 5.81
CA ALA A 145 -8.78 0.14 6.90
C ALA A 145 -10.21 -0.21 6.46
N LEU A 146 -10.82 0.63 5.62
CA LEU A 146 -12.16 0.38 5.08
C LEU A 146 -12.18 -0.85 4.15
N ILE A 147 -11.23 -0.94 3.23
CA ILE A 147 -11.13 -2.07 2.29
C ILE A 147 -10.94 -3.37 3.05
N LYS A 148 -10.00 -3.44 4.00
CA LYS A 148 -9.78 -4.63 4.84
C LYS A 148 -11.02 -5.03 5.64
N GLY A 149 -11.78 -4.06 6.13
CA GLY A 149 -13.05 -4.33 6.81
C GLY A 149 -14.11 -4.95 5.87
N LEU A 150 -14.19 -4.46 4.65
CA LEU A 150 -15.10 -5.00 3.62
C LEU A 150 -14.68 -6.41 3.17
N GLU A 151 -13.39 -6.64 2.94
CA GLU A 151 -12.85 -7.96 2.58
C GLU A 151 -13.13 -9.00 3.67
N SER A 152 -12.88 -8.66 4.93
CA SER A 152 -13.21 -9.54 6.05
C SER A 152 -14.69 -9.89 6.10
N PHE A 153 -15.58 -8.91 5.89
CA PHE A 153 -17.01 -9.13 5.84
C PHE A 153 -17.42 -10.04 4.68
N ILE A 154 -16.87 -9.81 3.48
CA ILE A 154 -17.14 -10.65 2.30
C ILE A 154 -16.64 -12.07 2.51
N GLY A 155 -15.40 -12.23 3.03
CA GLY A 155 -14.83 -13.54 3.34
C GLY A 155 -15.71 -14.35 4.30
N GLU A 156 -16.20 -13.73 5.39
CA GLU A 156 -17.14 -14.37 6.32
C GLU A 156 -18.43 -14.83 5.62
N GLN A 157 -18.99 -14.04 4.68
CA GLN A 157 -20.18 -14.44 3.92
C GLN A 157 -19.88 -15.60 2.97
N CYS A 158 -18.72 -15.60 2.31
CA CYS A 158 -18.26 -16.70 1.46
C CYS A 158 -18.12 -18.00 2.27
N ASP A 159 -17.44 -17.93 3.40
CA ASP A 159 -17.24 -19.07 4.30
C ASP A 159 -18.55 -19.67 4.82
N MET A 160 -19.55 -18.84 5.10
CA MET A 160 -20.89 -19.31 5.49
C MET A 160 -21.63 -19.98 4.33
N GLY A 161 -21.41 -19.53 3.11
CA GLY A 161 -22.04 -20.07 1.90
C GLY A 161 -21.44 -21.41 1.43
N MET A 162 -20.15 -21.60 1.64
CA MET A 162 -19.41 -22.79 1.15
C MET A 162 -19.97 -24.12 1.67
N PRO A 163 -20.24 -24.33 2.97
CA PRO A 163 -20.81 -25.60 3.46
C PRO A 163 -22.19 -25.89 2.89
N VAL A 164 -23.00 -24.86 2.60
CA VAL A 164 -24.32 -25.01 2.02
C VAL A 164 -24.24 -25.59 0.60
N ILE A 165 -23.21 -25.23 -0.16
CA ILE A 165 -23.02 -25.69 -1.54
C ILE A 165 -22.33 -27.07 -1.58
N TYR A 166 -21.27 -27.24 -0.80
CA TYR A 166 -20.44 -28.45 -0.89
C TYR A 166 -20.99 -29.65 -0.09
N ASN A 167 -21.73 -29.44 1.00
CA ASN A 167 -22.20 -30.54 1.83
C ASN A 167 -23.46 -31.28 1.32
N PRO A 168 -24.50 -30.65 0.78
CA PRO A 168 -25.68 -31.39 0.32
C PRO A 168 -25.59 -31.88 -1.12
N VAL A 169 -24.81 -31.20 -2.00
CA VAL A 169 -24.83 -31.49 -3.45
C VAL A 169 -23.80 -32.54 -3.83
N SER A 170 -22.64 -32.59 -3.18
CA SER A 170 -21.59 -33.56 -3.51
C SER A 170 -21.99 -35.01 -3.22
N TYR A 171 -22.78 -35.26 -2.20
CA TYR A 171 -23.16 -36.62 -1.81
C TYR A 171 -24.33 -37.19 -2.64
N THR A 172 -25.24 -36.38 -3.13
CA THR A 172 -26.42 -36.87 -3.87
C THR A 172 -26.11 -37.14 -5.34
N HIS A 173 -25.13 -36.46 -5.95
CA HIS A 173 -24.75 -36.66 -7.35
C HIS A 173 -23.66 -37.70 -7.58
N LEU A 174 -22.80 -37.95 -6.57
CA LEU A 174 -21.78 -39.00 -6.64
C LEU A 174 -22.30 -40.43 -6.35
N THR A 175 -23.55 -40.54 -5.89
CA THR A 175 -24.19 -41.83 -5.55
C THR A 175 -25.34 -42.21 -6.48
N LEU A 176 -25.40 -41.69 -7.71
CA LEU A 176 -26.34 -42.25 -8.68
C LEU A 176 -25.86 -43.66 -9.01
N PRO A 177 -26.67 -44.70 -8.70
CA PRO A 177 -26.33 -46.06 -9.07
C PRO A 177 -26.26 -46.17 -10.58
N THR A 178 -25.12 -46.52 -11.12
CA THR A 178 -25.02 -47.12 -12.47
C THR A 178 -25.93 -48.33 -12.48
N LYS A 179 -27.11 -48.17 -13.02
CA LYS A 179 -27.94 -49.36 -13.38
C LYS A 179 -27.19 -50.15 -14.42
N ALA A 180 -26.81 -51.36 -14.03
CA ALA A 180 -26.40 -52.42 -14.90
C ALA A 180 -27.46 -52.76 -15.94
#